data_5f6c7dd90425c6b8eca1ef25b7552c5a
#
_entry.id   5f6c7dd90425c6b8eca1ef25b7552c5a
#
_cell.length_a   1.000
_cell.length_b   1.000
_cell.length_c   1.000
_cell.angle_alpha   90.00
_cell.angle_beta   90.00
_cell.angle_gamma   90.00
#
_symmetry.space_group_name_H-M   'P 1'
#
loop_
_entity.id
_entity.type
_entity.pdbx_description
1 polymer ?
#
loop_
_entity_poly.entity_id
_entity_poly.type
_entity_poly.pdbx_seq_one_letter_code
_entity_poly.pdbx_strand_id
1 'polypeptide(L)'
;MWIFSKRLKEARKEADLSQEKLGILAGIDEMSASARMNQYEKGKHEPDFSMVERLAKVLNVPEAYFYAKDDDTALIIVKLHRINKDERSQALATLQAYLSE
;
A
#
# COMPACT_ATOMS: atom_id res chain seq x y z
N MET A 1 3.17 -5.12 13.20
CA MET A 1 4.14 -5.63 12.21
C MET A 1 4.92 -4.47 11.63
N TRP A 2 6.24 -4.55 11.75
CA TRP A 2 7.08 -3.41 11.37
C TRP A 2 7.04 -3.08 9.88
N ILE A 3 7.11 -4.10 9.00
CA ILE A 3 7.14 -3.82 7.57
C ILE A 3 5.82 -3.20 7.10
N PHE A 4 4.69 -3.68 7.60
CA PHE A 4 3.40 -3.08 7.27
C PHE A 4 3.36 -1.62 7.68
N SER A 5 3.79 -1.32 8.90
CA SER A 5 3.78 0.05 9.44
C SER A 5 4.63 0.99 8.61
N LYS A 6 5.81 0.53 8.21
CA LYS A 6 6.71 1.29 7.36
C LYS A 6 6.08 1.60 6.00
N ARG A 7 5.53 0.58 5.34
CA ARG A 7 4.93 0.74 4.01
C ARG A 7 3.70 1.64 4.05
N LEU A 8 2.88 1.49 5.08
CA LEU A 8 1.70 2.32 5.26
C LEU A 8 2.08 3.79 5.35
N LYS A 9 3.05 4.11 6.19
CA LYS A 9 3.52 5.48 6.37
C LYS A 9 4.12 6.04 5.09
N GLU A 10 4.94 5.25 4.39
CA GLU A 10 5.53 5.67 3.11
C GLU A 10 4.46 6.01 2.09
N ALA A 11 3.49 5.12 1.90
CA ALA A 11 2.43 5.33 0.92
C ALA A 11 1.55 6.52 1.28
N ARG A 12 1.27 6.70 2.58
CA ARG A 12 0.50 7.84 3.04
C ARG A 12 1.20 9.15 2.72
N LYS A 13 2.50 9.22 2.99
CA LYS A 13 3.28 10.43 2.69
C LYS A 13 3.38 10.69 1.20
N GLU A 14 3.58 9.64 0.41
CA GLU A 14 3.59 9.77 -1.04
C GLU A 14 2.27 10.34 -1.55
N ALA A 15 1.15 9.94 -0.96
CA ALA A 15 -0.18 10.40 -1.34
C ALA A 15 -0.50 11.79 -0.78
N ASP A 16 0.40 12.37 0.02
CA ASP A 16 0.23 13.66 0.65
C ASP A 16 -1.02 13.74 1.52
N LEU A 17 -1.27 12.68 2.29
CA LEU A 17 -2.42 12.59 3.18
C LEU A 17 -1.95 12.63 4.63
N SER A 18 -2.75 13.29 5.48
CA SER A 18 -2.58 13.19 6.92
C SER A 18 -3.07 11.83 7.41
N GLN A 19 -2.68 11.43 8.61
CA GLN A 19 -3.21 10.22 9.24
C GLN A 19 -4.74 10.28 9.34
N GLU A 20 -5.26 11.43 9.79
CA GLU A 20 -6.71 11.62 9.92
C GLU A 20 -7.41 11.46 8.57
N LYS A 21 -6.90 12.14 7.55
CA LYS A 21 -7.55 12.11 6.22
C LYS A 21 -7.54 10.72 5.63
N LEU A 22 -6.41 10.02 5.72
CA LEU A 22 -6.34 8.65 5.23
C LEU A 22 -7.33 7.75 5.97
N GLY A 23 -7.38 7.88 7.30
CA GLY A 23 -8.29 7.08 8.10
C GLY A 23 -9.75 7.30 7.72
N ILE A 24 -10.15 8.55 7.54
CA ILE A 24 -11.51 8.89 7.13
C ILE A 24 -11.83 8.30 5.76
N LEU A 25 -10.92 8.47 4.80
CA LEU A 25 -11.12 7.92 3.44
C LEU A 25 -11.20 6.40 3.44
N ALA A 26 -10.53 5.74 4.38
CA ALA A 26 -10.59 4.29 4.52
C ALA A 26 -11.81 3.81 5.32
N GLY A 27 -12.67 4.73 5.75
CA GLY A 27 -13.92 4.39 6.41
C GLY A 27 -13.86 4.34 7.93
N ILE A 28 -12.80 4.89 8.52
CA ILE A 28 -12.72 5.01 9.98
C ILE A 28 -13.49 6.25 10.41
N ASP A 29 -14.22 6.12 11.52
CA ASP A 29 -14.95 7.24 12.11
C ASP A 29 -14.00 8.42 12.33
N GLU A 30 -14.48 9.62 12.03
CA GLU A 30 -13.69 10.85 12.13
C GLU A 30 -13.06 11.05 13.51
N MET A 31 -13.79 10.73 14.56
CA MET A 31 -13.29 10.89 15.94
C MET A 31 -12.16 9.93 16.29
N SER A 32 -12.04 8.82 15.57
CA SER A 32 -11.06 7.77 15.84
C SER A 32 -9.94 7.70 14.80
N ALA A 33 -10.11 8.36 13.67
CA ALA A 33 -9.25 8.16 12.48
C ALA A 33 -7.77 8.43 12.77
N SER A 34 -7.47 9.58 13.34
CA SER A 34 -6.07 9.97 13.61
C SER A 34 -5.39 9.00 14.58
N ALA A 35 -6.06 8.69 15.68
CA ALA A 35 -5.50 7.81 16.71
C ALA A 35 -5.29 6.39 16.19
N ARG A 36 -6.26 5.87 15.44
CA ARG A 36 -6.17 4.51 14.92
C ARG A 36 -5.08 4.40 13.86
N MET A 37 -4.99 5.36 12.95
CA MET A 37 -3.93 5.37 11.95
C MET A 37 -2.56 5.46 12.59
N ASN A 38 -2.42 6.26 13.64
CA ASN A 38 -1.16 6.36 14.37
C ASN A 38 -0.76 5.01 14.99
N GLN A 39 -1.72 4.27 15.53
CA GLN A 39 -1.46 2.95 16.10
C GLN A 39 -0.99 1.96 15.01
N TYR A 40 -1.60 2.02 13.82
CA TYR A 40 -1.17 1.18 12.70
C TYR A 40 0.27 1.53 12.28
N GLU A 41 0.59 2.82 12.20
CA GLU A 41 1.92 3.25 11.75
C GLU A 41 3.01 3.01 12.77
N LYS A 42 2.64 2.88 14.04
CA LYS A 42 3.58 2.54 15.11
C LYS A 42 3.68 1.04 15.39
N GLY A 43 2.88 0.24 14.69
CA GLY A 43 2.89 -1.20 14.87
C GLY A 43 2.20 -1.67 16.16
N LYS A 44 1.44 -0.81 16.83
CA LYS A 44 0.73 -1.17 18.06
C LYS A 44 -0.52 -1.99 17.80
N HIS A 45 -1.14 -1.80 16.64
CA HIS A 45 -2.29 -2.57 16.18
C HIS A 45 -2.11 -2.93 14.72
N GLU A 46 -2.55 -4.11 14.34
CA GLU A 46 -2.60 -4.52 12.96
C GLU A 46 -4.04 -4.43 12.47
N PRO A 47 -4.29 -3.79 11.31
CA PRO A 47 -5.63 -3.78 10.75
C PRO A 47 -6.00 -5.17 10.26
N ASP A 48 -7.30 -5.49 10.27
CA ASP A 48 -7.76 -6.72 9.62
C ASP A 48 -7.66 -6.57 8.10
N PHE A 49 -7.87 -7.67 7.36
CA PHE A 49 -7.69 -7.65 5.91
C PHE A 49 -8.67 -6.69 5.23
N SER A 50 -9.88 -6.56 5.73
CA SER A 50 -10.85 -5.62 5.19
C SER A 50 -10.33 -4.18 5.25
N MET A 51 -9.72 -3.80 6.36
CA MET A 51 -9.11 -2.48 6.49
C MET A 51 -7.90 -2.33 5.57
N VAL A 52 -7.08 -3.37 5.44
CA VAL A 52 -5.95 -3.37 4.52
C VAL A 52 -6.41 -3.11 3.09
N GLU A 53 -7.50 -3.76 2.67
CA GLU A 53 -8.06 -3.53 1.34
C GLU A 53 -8.50 -2.08 1.15
N ARG A 54 -9.15 -1.49 2.15
CA ARG A 54 -9.61 -0.11 2.07
C ARG A 54 -8.44 0.88 2.02
N LEU A 55 -7.41 0.65 2.84
CA LEU A 55 -6.20 1.48 2.81
C LEU A 55 -5.49 1.37 1.46
N ALA A 56 -5.37 0.15 0.93
CA ALA A 56 -4.74 -0.09 -0.36
C ALA A 56 -5.47 0.67 -1.48
N LYS A 57 -6.80 0.65 -1.46
CA LYS A 57 -7.61 1.33 -2.45
C LYS A 57 -7.40 2.84 -2.41
N VAL A 58 -7.43 3.43 -1.22
CA VAL A 58 -7.21 4.88 -1.06
C VAL A 58 -5.82 5.28 -1.55
N LEU A 59 -4.82 4.47 -1.22
CA LEU A 59 -3.42 4.78 -1.55
C LEU A 59 -3.02 4.34 -2.96
N ASN A 60 -3.92 3.66 -3.67
CA ASN A 60 -3.68 3.14 -5.01
C ASN A 60 -2.43 2.23 -5.06
N VAL A 61 -2.40 1.29 -4.13
CA VAL A 61 -1.36 0.26 -4.08
C VAL A 61 -2.04 -1.10 -3.93
N PRO A 62 -1.41 -2.20 -4.37
CA PRO A 62 -1.96 -3.52 -4.08
C PRO A 62 -1.70 -3.87 -2.61
N GLU A 63 -2.52 -4.74 -2.02
CA GLU A 63 -2.34 -5.16 -0.64
C GLU A 63 -0.95 -5.75 -0.39
N ALA A 64 -0.40 -6.47 -1.37
CA ALA A 64 0.93 -7.07 -1.28
C ALA A 64 2.04 -6.05 -1.02
N TYR A 65 1.84 -4.80 -1.44
CA TYR A 65 2.81 -3.74 -1.20
C TYR A 65 3.14 -3.59 0.29
N PHE A 66 2.13 -3.69 1.15
CA PHE A 66 2.33 -3.52 2.59
C PHE A 66 3.20 -4.59 3.22
N TYR A 67 3.38 -5.72 2.54
CA TYR A 67 4.12 -6.87 3.07
C TYR A 67 5.44 -7.13 2.32
N ALA A 68 5.75 -6.30 1.35
CA ALA A 68 6.99 -6.43 0.58
C ALA A 68 8.15 -5.87 1.41
N LYS A 69 9.05 -6.75 1.84
CA LYS A 69 10.18 -6.36 2.69
C LYS A 69 11.25 -5.61 1.92
N ASP A 70 11.49 -6.02 0.67
CA ASP A 70 12.50 -5.42 -0.19
C ASP A 70 11.93 -4.17 -0.86
N ASP A 71 12.69 -3.09 -0.82
CA ASP A 71 12.24 -1.80 -1.39
C ASP A 71 12.05 -1.87 -2.90
N ASP A 72 12.92 -2.59 -3.60
CA ASP A 72 12.79 -2.73 -5.06
C ASP A 72 11.54 -3.51 -5.44
N THR A 73 11.26 -4.59 -4.70
CA THR A 73 10.04 -5.38 -4.91
C THR A 73 8.80 -4.52 -4.66
N ALA A 74 8.79 -3.76 -3.57
CA ALA A 74 7.68 -2.87 -3.24
C ALA A 74 7.45 -1.85 -4.36
N LEU A 75 8.52 -1.26 -4.88
CA LEU A 75 8.42 -0.27 -5.96
C LEU A 75 7.84 -0.90 -7.23
N ILE A 76 8.33 -2.08 -7.61
CA ILE A 76 7.89 -2.77 -8.83
C ILE A 76 6.39 -3.08 -8.76
N ILE A 77 5.92 -3.65 -7.65
CA ILE A 77 4.50 -4.01 -7.57
C ILE A 77 3.58 -2.79 -7.58
N VAL A 78 4.02 -1.68 -7.01
CA VAL A 78 3.24 -0.43 -7.09
C VAL A 78 3.18 0.07 -8.53
N LYS A 79 4.31 0.09 -9.22
CA LYS A 79 4.35 0.53 -10.62
C LYS A 79 3.47 -0.34 -11.51
N LEU A 80 3.54 -1.66 -11.34
CA LEU A 80 2.70 -2.58 -12.10
C LEU A 80 1.22 -2.41 -11.77
N HIS A 81 0.91 -2.12 -10.53
CA HIS A 81 -0.47 -1.91 -10.10
C HIS A 81 -1.10 -0.66 -10.73
N ARG A 82 -0.31 0.39 -10.93
CA ARG A 82 -0.79 1.70 -11.37
C ARG A 82 -0.89 1.88 -12.87
N ILE A 83 -0.26 1.00 -13.67
CA ILE A 83 -0.40 1.05 -15.12
C ILE A 83 -1.64 0.28 -15.56
N ASN A 84 -2.10 0.52 -16.81
CA ASN A 84 -3.29 -0.15 -17.31
C ASN A 84 -3.00 -1.63 -17.62
N LYS A 85 -4.07 -2.37 -17.89
CA LYS A 85 -3.97 -3.83 -18.11
C LYS A 85 -3.08 -4.19 -19.29
N ASP A 86 -3.19 -3.45 -20.39
CA ASP A 86 -2.39 -3.74 -21.60
C ASP A 86 -0.92 -3.47 -21.35
N GLU A 87 -0.60 -2.36 -20.70
CA GLU A 87 0.78 -2.04 -20.33
C GLU A 87 1.34 -3.08 -19.35
N ARG A 88 0.51 -3.56 -18.42
CA ARG A 88 0.94 -4.59 -17.48
C ARG A 88 1.27 -5.89 -18.20
N SER A 89 0.48 -6.27 -19.18
CA SER A 89 0.74 -7.48 -19.98
C SER A 89 2.06 -7.35 -20.72
N GLN A 90 2.34 -6.19 -21.30
CA GLN A 90 3.60 -5.94 -21.99
C GLN A 90 4.79 -5.96 -21.05
N ALA A 91 4.66 -5.33 -19.88
CA ALA A 91 5.71 -5.31 -18.87
C ALA A 91 6.01 -6.74 -18.39
N LEU A 92 4.98 -7.53 -18.16
CA LEU A 92 5.14 -8.92 -17.75
C LEU A 92 5.85 -9.74 -18.81
N ALA A 93 5.45 -9.58 -20.08
CA ALA A 93 6.09 -10.28 -21.19
C ALA A 93 7.58 -9.92 -21.31
N THR A 94 7.90 -8.63 -21.15
CA THR A 94 9.28 -8.16 -21.20
C THR A 94 10.09 -8.74 -20.03
N LEU A 95 9.53 -8.74 -18.85
CA LEU A 95 10.19 -9.29 -17.66
C LEU A 95 10.42 -10.80 -17.80
N GLN A 96 9.41 -11.53 -18.29
CA GLN A 96 9.54 -12.97 -18.51
C GLN A 96 10.62 -13.28 -19.53
N ALA A 97 10.68 -12.51 -20.62
CA ALA A 97 11.72 -12.69 -21.64
C ALA A 97 13.12 -12.41 -21.09
N TYR A 98 13.24 -11.38 -20.25
CA TYR A 98 14.51 -11.02 -19.61
C TYR A 98 14.98 -12.09 -18.64
N LEU A 99 14.04 -12.66 -17.87
CA LEU A 99 14.36 -13.67 -16.85
C LEU A 99 14.39 -15.09 -17.40
N SER A 100 13.89 -15.30 -18.61
CA SER A 100 13.88 -16.60 -19.28
C SER A 100 15.28 -16.93 -19.76
N GLU A 101 15.65 -18.17 -19.60
CA GLU A 101 16.97 -18.64 -20.01
C GLU A 101 16.91 -19.71 -21.06
#